data_b89bc8200d66ddfbc8179609c9959b18
#
_entry.id   b89bc8200d66ddfbc8179609c9959b18
#
_cell.length_a   1.000
_cell.length_b   1.000
_cell.length_c   1.000
_cell.angle_alpha   90.00
_cell.angle_beta   90.00
_cell.angle_gamma   90.00
#
_symmetry.space_group_name_H-M   'P 1'
#
loop_
_entity.id
_entity.type
_entity.pdbx_description
1 polymer ?
#
loop_
_entity_poly.entity_id
_entity_poly.type
_entity_poly.pdbx_seq_one_letter_code
_entity_poly.pdbx_strand_id
1 'polypeptide(L)'
;MVVWLIGLSGSGKTTIGSAFYQRVKLKKEATVLVDGDGIRAIFKHESYHDYSVNGRRISAERLQEICLWLDKQGLDVVCCNLGIFDDINLKNREIFSDYREVFIDVSIDKLIAQDNKCLYQS
;
A
#
# COMPACT_ATOMS: atom_id res chain seq x y z
N MET A 1 -5.53 -9.79 -7.80
CA MET A 1 -5.27 -8.36 -8.14
C MET A 1 -4.51 -7.71 -7.00
N VAL A 2 -3.49 -6.95 -7.34
CA VAL A 2 -2.74 -6.15 -6.36
C VAL A 2 -2.79 -4.68 -6.75
N VAL A 3 -3.31 -3.85 -5.88
CA VAL A 3 -3.28 -2.39 -6.03
C VAL A 3 -2.20 -1.85 -5.10
N TRP A 4 -1.20 -1.24 -5.69
CA TRP A 4 0.00 -0.74 -5.00
C TRP A 4 -0.09 0.78 -4.90
N LEU A 5 -0.47 1.26 -3.71
CA LEU A 5 -0.63 2.69 -3.46
C LEU A 5 0.69 3.27 -2.97
N ILE A 6 1.21 4.22 -3.71
CA ILE A 6 2.50 4.84 -3.45
C ILE A 6 2.28 6.27 -2.99
N GLY A 7 2.90 6.64 -1.88
CA GLY A 7 2.84 8.01 -1.38
C GLY A 7 3.86 8.25 -0.29
N LEU A 8 4.35 9.47 -0.23
CA LEU A 8 5.26 9.89 0.83
C LEU A 8 4.53 9.96 2.17
N SER A 9 5.29 9.88 3.25
CA SER A 9 4.75 10.06 4.60
C SER A 9 4.02 11.41 4.67
N GLY A 10 2.84 11.41 5.24
CA GLY A 10 2.01 12.61 5.32
C GLY A 10 1.17 12.91 4.09
N SER A 11 1.27 12.09 3.04
CA SER A 11 0.46 12.28 1.83
C SER A 11 -1.00 11.81 1.99
N GLY A 12 -1.31 11.12 3.09
CA GLY A 12 -2.63 10.55 3.31
C GLY A 12 -2.86 9.18 2.69
N LYS A 13 -1.80 8.49 2.29
CA LYS A 13 -1.91 7.18 1.61
C LYS A 13 -2.67 6.14 2.44
N THR A 14 -2.49 6.14 3.76
CA THR A 14 -3.21 5.21 4.63
C THR A 14 -4.70 5.50 4.65
N THR A 15 -5.08 6.78 4.72
CA THR A 15 -6.49 7.20 4.70
C THR A 15 -7.15 6.85 3.37
N ILE A 16 -6.49 7.16 2.26
CA ILE A 16 -7.00 6.82 0.91
C ILE A 16 -7.03 5.32 0.72
N GLY A 17 -5.98 4.62 1.16
CA GLY A 17 -5.89 3.17 1.06
C GLY A 17 -7.01 2.48 1.78
N SER A 18 -7.33 2.92 2.99
CA SER A 18 -8.44 2.39 3.78
C SER A 18 -9.78 2.61 3.07
N ALA A 19 -10.02 3.80 2.54
CA ALA A 19 -11.26 4.11 1.81
C ALA A 19 -11.36 3.27 0.53
N PHE A 20 -10.28 3.14 -0.22
CA PHE A 20 -10.23 2.33 -1.42
C PHE A 20 -10.48 0.85 -1.11
N TYR A 21 -9.85 0.34 -0.06
CA TYR A 21 -10.03 -1.02 0.42
C TYR A 21 -11.51 -1.31 0.72
N GLN A 22 -12.18 -0.41 1.46
CA GLN A 22 -13.58 -0.59 1.80
C GLN A 22 -14.46 -0.68 0.56
N ARG A 23 -14.19 0.11 -0.46
CA ARG A 23 -14.95 0.09 -1.71
C ARG A 23 -14.72 -1.20 -2.50
N VAL A 24 -13.49 -1.64 -2.61
CA VAL A 24 -13.17 -2.88 -3.32
C VAL A 24 -13.81 -4.06 -2.61
N LYS A 25 -13.75 -4.07 -1.27
CA LYS A 25 -14.30 -5.15 -0.46
C LYS A 25 -15.82 -5.30 -0.61
N LEU A 26 -16.53 -4.23 -0.86
CA LEU A 26 -17.98 -4.30 -1.12
C LEU A 26 -18.32 -5.14 -2.35
N LYS A 27 -17.45 -5.17 -3.34
CA LYS A 27 -17.65 -5.94 -4.58
C LYS A 27 -16.89 -7.25 -4.58
N LYS A 28 -15.77 -7.31 -3.86
CA LYS A 28 -14.86 -8.45 -3.81
C LYS A 28 -14.54 -8.75 -2.36
N GLU A 29 -15.30 -9.67 -1.76
CA GLU A 29 -15.20 -9.99 -0.33
C GLU A 29 -13.81 -10.43 0.10
N ALA A 30 -13.08 -11.12 -0.76
CA ALA A 30 -11.75 -11.63 -0.48
C ALA A 30 -10.67 -10.56 -0.70
N THR A 31 -10.94 -9.32 -0.28
CA THR A 31 -10.00 -8.22 -0.36
C THR A 31 -9.36 -7.99 0.99
N VAL A 32 -8.05 -7.80 1.00
CA VAL A 32 -7.27 -7.52 2.20
C VAL A 32 -6.50 -6.21 2.05
N LEU A 33 -6.31 -5.54 3.17
CA LEU A 33 -5.52 -4.31 3.24
C LEU A 33 -4.16 -4.66 3.86
N VAL A 34 -3.09 -4.33 3.16
CA VAL A 34 -1.72 -4.50 3.65
C VAL A 34 -1.08 -3.12 3.74
N ASP A 35 -0.77 -2.71 4.96
CA ASP A 35 -0.15 -1.42 5.24
C ASP A 35 1.30 -1.64 5.65
N GLY A 36 2.23 -0.90 5.02
CA GLY A 36 3.65 -1.03 5.30
C GLY A 36 4.00 -0.81 6.77
N ASP A 37 3.38 0.18 7.41
CA ASP A 37 3.61 0.44 8.83
C ASP A 37 3.07 -0.69 9.71
N GLY A 38 1.92 -1.25 9.35
CA GLY A 38 1.37 -2.40 10.06
C GLY A 38 2.26 -3.63 9.98
N ILE A 39 2.84 -3.89 8.81
CA ILE A 39 3.78 -4.99 8.62
C ILE A 39 5.06 -4.78 9.43
N ARG A 40 5.58 -3.55 9.46
CA ARG A 40 6.74 -3.22 10.31
C ARG A 40 6.47 -3.51 11.76
N ALA A 41 5.29 -3.19 12.25
CA ALA A 41 4.90 -3.45 13.63
C ALA A 41 4.84 -4.95 13.96
N ILE A 42 4.46 -5.77 12.98
CA ILE A 42 4.46 -7.24 13.12
C ILE A 42 5.88 -7.78 13.27
N PHE A 43 6.81 -7.26 12.48
CA PHE A 43 8.22 -7.65 12.53
C PHE A 43 8.96 -6.84 13.59
N LYS A 44 8.76 -7.13 14.85
CA LYS A 44 9.32 -6.41 16.01
C LYS A 44 10.81 -6.70 16.24
N HIS A 45 11.66 -6.37 15.25
CA HIS A 45 13.09 -6.58 15.36
C HIS A 45 13.86 -5.42 14.73
N GLU A 46 15.13 -5.57 14.41
CA GLU A 46 15.99 -4.49 13.94
C GLU A 46 15.35 -3.63 12.84
N SER A 47 14.72 -4.24 11.85
CA SER A 47 14.13 -3.50 10.74
C SER A 47 12.88 -2.71 11.13
N TYR A 48 12.29 -2.98 12.27
CA TYR A 48 11.09 -2.26 12.73
C TYR A 48 11.36 -0.78 12.96
N HIS A 49 12.52 -0.46 13.54
CA HIS A 49 12.93 0.92 13.81
C HIS A 49 14.00 1.43 12.85
N ASP A 50 14.36 0.65 11.85
CA ASP A 50 15.38 1.03 10.88
C ASP A 50 14.76 1.80 9.71
N TYR A 51 14.89 3.13 9.75
CA TYR A 51 14.43 4.03 8.70
C TYR A 51 15.53 4.44 7.72
N SER A 52 16.69 3.78 7.77
CA SER A 52 17.74 3.95 6.78
C SER A 52 17.25 3.45 5.41
N VAL A 53 17.98 3.79 4.35
CA VAL A 53 17.65 3.29 3.00
C VAL A 53 17.63 1.77 2.97
N ASN A 54 18.64 1.14 3.59
CA ASN A 54 18.69 -0.33 3.64
C ASN A 54 17.53 -0.95 4.41
N GLY A 55 17.16 -0.38 5.56
CA GLY A 55 16.03 -0.87 6.33
C GLY A 55 14.71 -0.70 5.60
N ARG A 56 14.54 0.42 4.88
CA ARG A 56 13.36 0.65 4.06
C ARG A 56 13.28 -0.33 2.89
N ARG A 57 14.41 -0.69 2.29
CA ARG A 57 14.47 -1.69 1.22
C ARG A 57 14.06 -3.07 1.73
N ILE A 58 14.57 -3.49 2.88
CA ILE A 58 14.20 -4.75 3.50
C ILE A 58 12.69 -4.79 3.74
N SER A 59 12.12 -3.72 4.29
CA SER A 59 10.67 -3.62 4.52
C SER A 59 9.89 -3.70 3.23
N ALA A 60 10.34 -3.01 2.18
CA ALA A 60 9.67 -3.02 0.88
C ALA A 60 9.71 -4.40 0.22
N GLU A 61 10.82 -5.10 0.31
CA GLU A 61 10.96 -6.46 -0.21
C GLU A 61 10.04 -7.44 0.52
N ARG A 62 9.96 -7.32 1.84
CA ARG A 62 9.05 -8.13 2.66
C ARG A 62 7.59 -7.88 2.28
N LEU A 63 7.25 -6.62 2.09
CA LEU A 63 5.91 -6.22 1.69
C LEU A 63 5.54 -6.83 0.33
N GLN A 64 6.46 -6.77 -0.63
CA GLN A 64 6.28 -7.38 -1.95
C GLN A 64 6.05 -8.88 -1.84
N GLU A 65 6.84 -9.58 -1.03
CA GLU A 65 6.71 -11.03 -0.84
C GLU A 65 5.38 -11.39 -0.17
N ILE A 66 4.95 -10.62 0.81
CA ILE A 66 3.65 -10.83 1.48
C ILE A 66 2.51 -10.66 0.48
N CYS A 67 2.54 -9.60 -0.32
CA CYS A 67 1.51 -9.35 -1.32
C CYS A 67 1.48 -10.45 -2.38
N LEU A 68 2.64 -10.95 -2.79
CA LEU A 68 2.72 -12.05 -3.75
C LEU A 68 2.13 -13.33 -3.18
N TRP A 69 2.43 -13.63 -1.93
CA TRP A 69 1.87 -14.78 -1.23
C TRP A 69 0.35 -14.74 -1.17
N LEU A 70 -0.22 -13.56 -0.89
CA LEU A 70 -1.66 -13.36 -0.86
C LEU A 70 -2.27 -13.42 -2.27
N ASP A 71 -1.63 -12.81 -3.25
CA ASP A 71 -2.10 -12.82 -4.64
C ASP A 71 -2.18 -14.24 -5.20
N LYS A 72 -1.19 -15.07 -4.89
CA LYS A 72 -1.17 -16.48 -5.33
C LYS A 72 -2.30 -17.31 -4.73
N GLN A 73 -2.88 -16.85 -3.64
CA GLN A 73 -4.03 -17.50 -3.01
C GLN A 73 -5.37 -17.01 -3.57
N GLY A 74 -5.33 -16.14 -4.57
CA GLY A 74 -6.53 -15.61 -5.19
C GLY A 74 -7.17 -14.44 -4.46
N LEU A 75 -6.46 -13.83 -3.52
CA LEU A 75 -6.96 -12.67 -2.79
C LEU A 75 -6.69 -11.39 -3.58
N ASP A 76 -7.57 -10.41 -3.41
CA ASP A 76 -7.34 -9.06 -3.90
C ASP A 76 -6.67 -8.25 -2.79
N VAL A 77 -5.58 -7.58 -3.13
CA VAL A 77 -4.72 -6.90 -2.16
C VAL A 77 -4.68 -5.41 -2.44
N VAL A 78 -4.98 -4.61 -1.44
CA VAL A 78 -4.72 -3.16 -1.46
C VAL A 78 -3.53 -2.91 -0.55
N CYS A 79 -2.41 -2.49 -1.12
CA CYS A 79 -1.15 -2.31 -0.40
C CYS A 79 -0.74 -0.84 -0.38
N CYS A 80 -0.45 -0.33 0.81
CA CYS A 80 0.01 1.04 1.02
C CYS A 80 1.48 1.06 1.38
N ASN A 81 2.30 1.80 0.65
CA ASN A 81 3.74 1.88 0.92
C ASN A 81 4.36 3.17 0.37
N LEU A 82 5.63 3.40 0.66
CA LEU A 82 6.35 4.58 0.16
C LEU A 82 6.70 4.49 -1.32
N GLY A 83 6.96 3.28 -1.82
CA GLY A 83 7.23 3.05 -3.24
C GLY A 83 8.48 3.74 -3.78
N ILE A 84 9.49 3.96 -2.94
CA ILE A 84 10.70 4.71 -3.33
C ILE A 84 11.72 3.90 -4.13
N PHE A 85 11.52 2.60 -4.29
CA PHE A 85 12.44 1.72 -5.01
C PHE A 85 11.86 1.30 -6.35
N ASP A 86 12.35 1.91 -7.41
CA ASP A 86 11.83 1.67 -8.76
C ASP A 86 12.00 0.22 -9.21
N ASP A 87 13.08 -0.43 -8.83
CA ASP A 87 13.34 -1.83 -9.17
C ASP A 87 12.29 -2.76 -8.57
N ILE A 88 11.87 -2.50 -7.34
CA ILE A 88 10.80 -3.25 -6.67
C ILE A 88 9.47 -3.02 -7.38
N ASN A 89 9.16 -1.77 -7.69
CA ASN A 89 7.92 -1.41 -8.38
C ASN A 89 7.85 -2.03 -9.78
N LEU A 90 8.97 -2.06 -10.50
CA LEU A 90 9.03 -2.69 -11.83
C LEU A 90 8.83 -4.20 -11.74
N LYS A 91 9.40 -4.85 -10.75
CA LYS A 91 9.25 -6.28 -10.53
C LYS A 91 7.79 -6.66 -10.27
N ASN A 92 7.03 -5.78 -9.61
CA ASN A 92 5.61 -6.01 -9.35
C ASN A 92 4.82 -6.30 -10.63
N ARG A 93 5.17 -5.65 -11.72
CA ARG A 93 4.50 -5.83 -13.02
C ARG A 93 4.70 -7.22 -13.59
N GLU A 94 5.78 -7.88 -13.21
CA GLU A 94 6.11 -9.22 -13.69
C GLU A 94 5.53 -10.32 -12.80
N ILE A 95 5.45 -10.09 -11.50
CA ILE A 95 5.14 -11.14 -10.54
C ILE A 95 3.67 -11.22 -10.14
N PHE A 96 2.92 -10.11 -10.20
CA PHE A 96 1.51 -10.10 -9.79
C PHE A 96 0.58 -10.45 -10.94
N SER A 97 -0.53 -11.11 -10.62
CA SER A 97 -1.50 -11.59 -11.61
C SER A 97 -2.20 -10.44 -12.35
N ASP A 98 -2.64 -9.43 -11.60
CA ASP A 98 -3.24 -8.20 -12.12
C ASP A 98 -2.73 -7.08 -11.21
N TYR A 99 -1.93 -6.19 -11.76
CA TYR A 99 -1.22 -5.18 -10.97
C TYR A 99 -1.62 -3.77 -11.37
N ARG A 100 -1.92 -2.97 -10.37
CA ARG A 100 -2.26 -1.56 -10.55
C ARG A 100 -1.44 -0.72 -9.59
N GLU A 101 -0.76 0.27 -10.14
CA GLU A 101 0.11 1.16 -9.40
C GLU A 101 -0.54 2.55 -9.37
N VAL A 102 -0.78 3.08 -8.18
CA VAL A 102 -1.49 4.36 -8.00
C VAL A 102 -0.64 5.28 -7.13
N PHE A 103 -0.36 6.47 -7.63
CA PHE A 103 0.38 7.49 -6.90
C PHE A 103 -0.58 8.42 -6.19
N ILE A 104 -0.35 8.62 -4.90
CA ILE A 104 -1.07 9.59 -4.10
C ILE A 104 -0.20 10.85 -4.05
N ASP A 105 -0.57 11.85 -4.82
CA ASP A 105 0.22 13.05 -5.06
C ASP A 105 -0.43 14.31 -4.47
N VAL A 106 -1.02 14.19 -3.29
CA VAL A 106 -1.62 15.32 -2.60
C VAL A 106 -1.24 15.30 -1.12
N SER A 107 -1.11 16.49 -0.52
CA SER A 107 -0.84 16.59 0.90
C SER A 107 -2.09 16.18 1.70
N ILE A 108 -1.87 15.81 2.97
CA ILE A 108 -2.98 15.45 3.84
C ILE A 108 -3.95 16.63 4.04
N ASP A 109 -3.45 17.86 4.06
CA ASP A 109 -4.30 19.05 4.18
C ASP A 109 -5.22 19.20 2.99
N LYS A 110 -4.72 18.95 1.77
CA LYS A 110 -5.55 18.95 0.58
C LYS A 110 -6.59 17.83 0.62
N LEU A 111 -6.23 16.67 1.12
CA LEU A 111 -7.15 15.55 1.24
C LEU A 111 -8.28 15.87 2.21
N ILE A 112 -7.96 16.50 3.33
CA ILE A 112 -8.98 16.95 4.30
C ILE A 112 -9.93 17.96 3.66
N ALA A 113 -9.39 18.93 2.92
CA ALA A 113 -10.19 19.93 2.21
C ALA A 113 -11.10 19.27 1.15
N GLN A 114 -10.59 18.28 0.44
CA GLN A 114 -11.36 17.55 -0.57
C GLN A 114 -12.42 16.64 0.03
N ASP A 115 -12.18 16.12 1.22
CA ASP A 115 -13.17 15.31 1.93
C ASP A 115 -14.46 16.11 2.15
N ASN A 116 -14.33 17.40 2.49
CA ASN A 116 -15.46 18.30 2.62
C ASN A 116 -16.23 18.49 1.30
N LYS A 117 -15.64 18.05 0.18
CA LYS A 117 -16.24 18.07 -1.16
C LYS A 117 -16.61 16.68 -1.66
N CYS A 118 -16.79 15.73 -0.76
CA CYS A 118 -17.25 14.37 -1.06
C CYS A 118 -16.16 13.40 -1.50
N LEU A 119 -14.88 13.68 -1.30
CA LEU A 119 -13.80 12.74 -1.67
C LEU A 119 -13.94 11.40 -0.92
N TYR A 120 -14.21 11.45 0.38
CA TYR A 120 -14.39 10.27 1.21
C TYR A 120 -15.84 9.89 1.43
N GLN A 121 -16.76 10.71 1.00
CA GLN A 121 -18.21 10.48 1.16
C GLN A 121 -18.76 9.54 0.11
N SER A 122 -18.08 9.43 -0.97
CA SER A 122 -18.49 8.55 -2.06
C SER A 122 -17.86 7.18 -1.91
#